data_9dcdef9d453decb4033de51c1acd4ec5
#
_entry.id   9dcdef9d453decb4033de51c1acd4ec5
#
_cell.length_a   1.000
_cell.length_b   1.000
_cell.length_c   1.000
_cell.angle_alpha   90.00
_cell.angle_beta   90.00
_cell.angle_gamma   90.00
#
_symmetry.space_group_name_H-M   'P 1'
#
loop_
_entity.id
_entity.type
_entity.pdbx_description
1 polymer ?
#
loop_
_entity_poly.entity_id
_entity_poly.type
_entity_poly.pdbx_seq_one_letter_code
_entity_poly.pdbx_strand_id
1 'polypeptide(L)'
;LREAIKETLEFLKRKKVEYADIRQIHRVAENIEVKNGNIEGIACDEDQGFGIRIIANEAWGFASSSVLSPAEMKRVANKALEIAKASSIIKKELARLSPTEVYEDQYISKYDIDPFKIPLEEKIELLLKATELLRKDNRIKVAEGSMDFYKTEKLFASTEGAFIRQSILESGAGILATAVDGNEVQRRSYPNSHRGDYATRGYEFIQELKLVENADRVREEAIELLTAPACPDKITDLIITGSQVALQVHESCGHPTELDRVLGTEVSLAGSSFMTLDKLNKLKYGSDKVSITADATLEGGLGSFGYDDEGVKAQRVELIKNGIFVGYLTSRETARVLNQKSNGTMRADGWNRIPLIRMTNINLEPGEWELDNLIADTKEGFLLDMNKSWSIDDKRLNFQFGVEAAWEIKDGKKGRIHKNAVYTGITPEFWNSCDAVCKKSHWHVWGLPNCGKGEPMQTAHVAHGAAPARFRNVKVGVSR
;
A
#
# COMPACT_ATOMS: atom_id res chain seq x y z
N LEU A 1 -19.83 -25.63 -4.18
CA LEU A 1 -18.46 -25.15 -4.34
C LEU A 1 -17.51 -25.74 -3.28
N ARG A 2 -17.83 -25.67 -1.96
CA ARG A 2 -17.00 -26.24 -0.86
C ARG A 2 -16.66 -27.72 -1.12
N GLU A 3 -17.65 -28.52 -1.53
CA GLU A 3 -17.45 -29.93 -1.79
C GLU A 3 -16.52 -30.18 -3.00
N ALA A 4 -16.73 -29.44 -4.08
CA ALA A 4 -15.87 -29.53 -5.27
C ALA A 4 -14.41 -29.18 -4.98
N ILE A 5 -14.15 -28.20 -4.11
CA ILE A 5 -12.80 -27.84 -3.65
C ILE A 5 -12.19 -29.01 -2.86
N LYS A 6 -12.92 -29.58 -1.90
CA LYS A 6 -12.46 -30.72 -1.11
C LYS A 6 -12.16 -31.95 -1.99
N GLU A 7 -13.07 -32.29 -2.91
CA GLU A 7 -12.87 -33.38 -3.87
C GLU A 7 -11.64 -33.17 -4.75
N THR A 8 -11.41 -31.92 -5.19
CA THR A 8 -10.23 -31.59 -6.00
C THR A 8 -8.93 -31.72 -5.20
N LEU A 9 -8.89 -31.28 -3.95
CA LEU A 9 -7.72 -31.45 -3.08
C LEU A 9 -7.46 -32.94 -2.78
N GLU A 10 -8.51 -33.75 -2.52
CA GLU A 10 -8.39 -35.18 -2.33
C GLU A 10 -7.92 -35.89 -3.61
N PHE A 11 -8.38 -35.44 -4.78
CA PHE A 11 -7.86 -35.91 -6.07
C PHE A 11 -6.34 -35.64 -6.19
N LEU A 12 -5.86 -34.44 -5.83
CA LEU A 12 -4.45 -34.08 -5.88
C LEU A 12 -3.61 -34.87 -4.86
N LYS A 13 -4.12 -35.10 -3.65
CA LYS A 13 -3.46 -36.00 -2.67
C LYS A 13 -3.26 -37.41 -3.23
N ARG A 14 -4.27 -37.98 -3.91
CA ARG A 14 -4.12 -39.29 -4.60
C ARG A 14 -3.09 -39.28 -5.73
N LYS A 15 -2.82 -38.08 -6.34
CA LYS A 15 -1.74 -37.91 -7.33
C LYS A 15 -0.36 -37.75 -6.68
N LYS A 16 -0.28 -37.80 -5.34
CA LYS A 16 0.96 -37.71 -4.55
C LYS A 16 1.74 -36.39 -4.81
N VAL A 17 1.03 -35.27 -5.00
CA VAL A 17 1.66 -33.95 -5.03
C VAL A 17 2.23 -33.62 -3.65
N GLU A 18 3.32 -32.87 -3.61
CA GLU A 18 3.96 -32.47 -2.35
C GLU A 18 3.12 -31.42 -1.61
N TYR A 19 2.49 -30.53 -2.38
CA TYR A 19 1.59 -29.50 -1.87
C TYR A 19 0.62 -29.06 -2.97
N ALA A 20 -0.58 -28.67 -2.57
CA ALA A 20 -1.49 -27.92 -3.43
C ALA A 20 -2.38 -27.01 -2.61
N ASP A 21 -2.71 -25.85 -3.18
CA ASP A 21 -3.75 -24.96 -2.69
C ASP A 21 -4.71 -24.53 -3.80
N ILE A 22 -5.91 -24.17 -3.37
CA ILE A 22 -6.96 -23.60 -4.20
C ILE A 22 -7.37 -22.26 -3.56
N ARG A 23 -7.31 -21.19 -4.34
CA ARG A 23 -7.81 -19.90 -3.95
C ARG A 23 -8.94 -19.50 -4.90
N GLN A 24 -10.15 -19.37 -4.36
CA GLN A 24 -11.31 -18.83 -5.07
C GLN A 24 -11.54 -17.39 -4.58
N ILE A 25 -11.79 -16.50 -5.52
CA ILE A 25 -12.09 -15.09 -5.25
C ILE A 25 -13.37 -14.70 -5.99
N HIS A 26 -14.20 -13.91 -5.31
CA HIS A 26 -15.28 -13.15 -5.88
C HIS A 26 -15.11 -11.69 -5.42
N ARG A 27 -15.04 -10.76 -6.36
CA ARG A 27 -14.84 -9.33 -6.11
C ARG A 27 -15.92 -8.53 -6.78
N VAL A 28 -16.51 -7.60 -6.03
CA VAL A 28 -17.39 -6.55 -6.53
C VAL A 28 -16.71 -5.22 -6.30
N ALA A 29 -16.69 -4.35 -7.31
CA ALA A 29 -16.12 -3.02 -7.26
C ALA A 29 -17.12 -1.98 -7.76
N GLU A 30 -17.12 -0.79 -7.16
CA GLU A 30 -17.83 0.39 -7.61
C GLU A 30 -16.88 1.58 -7.58
N ASN A 31 -16.72 2.24 -8.72
CA ASN A 31 -15.85 3.40 -8.89
C ASN A 31 -16.67 4.56 -9.44
N ILE A 32 -16.54 5.74 -8.83
CA ILE A 32 -17.26 6.96 -9.21
C ILE A 32 -16.24 8.08 -9.38
N GLU A 33 -16.28 8.74 -10.53
CA GLU A 33 -15.42 9.87 -10.85
C GLU A 33 -16.27 11.08 -11.29
N VAL A 34 -15.97 12.22 -10.67
CA VAL A 34 -16.59 13.50 -10.99
C VAL A 34 -15.49 14.48 -11.35
N LYS A 35 -15.70 15.22 -12.43
CA LYS A 35 -14.76 16.25 -12.90
C LYS A 35 -15.49 17.49 -13.37
N ASN A 36 -15.08 18.64 -12.84
CA ASN A 36 -15.62 19.94 -13.21
C ASN A 36 -17.15 20.03 -13.14
N GLY A 37 -17.77 19.40 -12.13
CA GLY A 37 -19.21 19.40 -11.91
C GLY A 37 -19.98 18.46 -12.81
N ASN A 38 -19.31 17.56 -13.51
CA ASN A 38 -19.94 16.51 -14.32
C ASN A 38 -19.48 15.12 -13.85
N ILE A 39 -20.34 14.14 -14.00
CA ILE A 39 -19.96 12.75 -13.83
C ILE A 39 -19.06 12.36 -15.01
N GLU A 40 -17.82 11.99 -14.72
CA GLU A 40 -16.85 11.55 -15.74
C GLU A 40 -16.94 10.03 -15.98
N GLY A 41 -17.18 9.28 -14.93
CA GLY A 41 -17.34 7.83 -15.04
C GLY A 41 -18.01 7.21 -13.82
N ILE A 42 -18.74 6.15 -14.09
CA ILE A 42 -19.27 5.20 -13.09
C ILE A 42 -18.97 3.82 -13.62
N ALA A 43 -18.25 3.01 -12.85
CA ALA A 43 -18.00 1.62 -13.17
C ALA A 43 -18.46 0.73 -12.03
N CYS A 44 -19.20 -0.33 -12.37
CA CYS A 44 -19.60 -1.39 -11.45
C CYS A 44 -19.11 -2.70 -12.06
N ASP A 45 -18.11 -3.31 -11.45
CA ASP A 45 -17.47 -4.51 -11.94
C ASP A 45 -17.68 -5.68 -10.97
N GLU A 46 -17.89 -6.86 -11.53
CA GLU A 46 -17.95 -8.11 -10.79
C GLU A 46 -17.03 -9.13 -11.45
N ASP A 47 -16.09 -9.69 -10.69
CA ASP A 47 -15.15 -10.70 -11.16
C ASP A 47 -15.09 -11.88 -10.19
N GLN A 48 -15.06 -13.11 -10.76
CA GLN A 48 -14.92 -14.33 -9.97
C GLN A 48 -14.13 -15.41 -10.69
N GLY A 49 -13.50 -16.25 -9.90
CA GLY A 49 -12.79 -17.41 -10.41
C GLY A 49 -11.95 -18.09 -9.33
N PHE A 50 -11.14 -19.03 -9.76
CA PHE A 50 -10.22 -19.74 -8.87
C PHE A 50 -8.87 -20.00 -9.52
N GLY A 51 -7.84 -20.08 -8.70
CA GLY A 51 -6.50 -20.51 -9.08
C GLY A 51 -6.06 -21.70 -8.24
N ILE A 52 -5.33 -22.61 -8.84
CA ILE A 52 -4.74 -23.81 -8.22
C ILE A 52 -3.24 -23.74 -8.36
N ARG A 53 -2.52 -23.76 -7.22
CA ARG A 53 -1.05 -23.94 -7.20
C ARG A 53 -0.70 -25.37 -6.75
N ILE A 54 0.33 -25.93 -7.33
CA ILE A 54 0.80 -27.29 -7.03
C ILE A 54 2.30 -27.30 -6.95
N ILE A 55 2.87 -27.97 -5.94
CA ILE A 55 4.25 -28.41 -5.95
C ILE A 55 4.26 -29.90 -6.31
N ALA A 56 4.94 -30.23 -7.41
CA ALA A 56 5.21 -31.60 -7.82
C ALA A 56 6.63 -31.71 -8.36
N ASN A 57 7.39 -32.72 -7.90
CA ASN A 57 8.82 -32.89 -8.17
C ASN A 57 9.61 -31.60 -7.82
N GLU A 58 9.30 -31.00 -6.66
CA GLU A 58 9.92 -29.79 -6.14
C GLU A 58 9.87 -28.57 -7.10
N ALA A 59 8.82 -28.48 -7.92
CA ALA A 59 8.60 -27.36 -8.83
C ALA A 59 7.14 -26.89 -8.78
N TRP A 60 6.94 -25.59 -8.97
CA TRP A 60 5.62 -24.99 -9.01
C TRP A 60 4.92 -25.16 -10.35
N GLY A 61 3.61 -25.39 -10.28
CA GLY A 61 2.67 -25.24 -11.38
C GLY A 61 1.45 -24.46 -10.94
N PHE A 62 0.92 -23.65 -11.84
CA PHE A 62 -0.28 -22.83 -11.61
C PHE A 62 -1.19 -22.87 -12.82
N ALA A 63 -2.48 -22.96 -12.57
CA ALA A 63 -3.52 -22.78 -13.56
C ALA A 63 -4.79 -22.20 -12.89
N SER A 64 -5.63 -21.53 -13.67
CA SER A 64 -6.81 -20.83 -13.17
C SER A 64 -7.96 -20.87 -14.16
N SER A 65 -9.18 -20.59 -13.68
CA SER A 65 -10.38 -20.47 -14.50
C SER A 65 -11.44 -19.61 -13.80
N SER A 66 -12.27 -18.90 -14.59
CA SER A 66 -13.46 -18.20 -14.11
C SER A 66 -14.71 -19.11 -14.01
N VAL A 67 -14.65 -20.34 -14.54
CA VAL A 67 -15.76 -21.28 -14.56
C VAL A 67 -15.80 -22.11 -13.28
N LEU A 68 -16.74 -21.81 -12.38
CA LEU A 68 -16.86 -22.44 -11.06
C LEU A 68 -17.66 -23.75 -11.13
N SER A 69 -17.10 -24.80 -11.74
CA SER A 69 -17.70 -26.14 -11.79
C SER A 69 -16.75 -27.24 -11.33
N PRO A 70 -17.25 -28.36 -10.77
CA PRO A 70 -16.40 -29.49 -10.35
C PRO A 70 -15.57 -30.06 -11.48
N ALA A 71 -16.12 -30.15 -12.70
CA ALA A 71 -15.41 -30.66 -13.87
C ALA A 71 -14.24 -29.74 -14.26
N GLU A 72 -14.48 -28.42 -14.24
CA GLU A 72 -13.46 -27.44 -14.56
C GLU A 72 -12.37 -27.38 -13.50
N MET A 73 -12.70 -27.47 -12.21
CA MET A 73 -11.71 -27.54 -11.13
C MET A 73 -10.77 -28.73 -11.33
N LYS A 74 -11.29 -29.88 -11.69
CA LYS A 74 -10.50 -31.07 -11.98
C LYS A 74 -9.61 -30.91 -13.23
N ARG A 75 -10.13 -30.24 -14.29
CA ARG A 75 -9.36 -29.92 -15.49
C ARG A 75 -8.19 -28.97 -15.17
N VAL A 76 -8.46 -27.90 -14.42
CA VAL A 76 -7.45 -26.91 -13.99
C VAL A 76 -6.42 -27.56 -13.08
N ALA A 77 -6.82 -28.44 -12.15
CA ALA A 77 -5.89 -29.17 -11.30
C ALA A 77 -4.94 -30.07 -12.10
N ASN A 78 -5.43 -30.78 -13.12
CA ASN A 78 -4.57 -31.56 -14.01
C ASN A 78 -3.61 -30.65 -14.78
N LYS A 79 -4.08 -29.51 -15.29
CA LYS A 79 -3.25 -28.55 -16.00
C LYS A 79 -2.14 -27.97 -15.12
N ALA A 80 -2.44 -27.57 -13.89
CA ALA A 80 -1.43 -27.11 -12.93
C ALA A 80 -0.41 -28.20 -12.62
N LEU A 81 -0.85 -29.47 -12.48
CA LEU A 81 0.06 -30.60 -12.26
C LEU A 81 0.98 -30.88 -13.45
N GLU A 82 0.47 -30.78 -14.68
CA GLU A 82 1.28 -30.89 -15.90
C GLU A 82 2.35 -29.80 -15.96
N ILE A 83 1.96 -28.54 -15.64
CA ILE A 83 2.90 -27.42 -15.60
C ILE A 83 3.98 -27.64 -14.52
N ALA A 84 3.62 -28.07 -13.30
CA ALA A 84 4.60 -28.38 -12.26
C ALA A 84 5.63 -29.44 -12.71
N LYS A 85 5.15 -30.52 -13.33
CA LYS A 85 6.03 -31.59 -13.87
C LYS A 85 6.94 -31.08 -14.99
N ALA A 86 6.43 -30.25 -15.89
CA ALA A 86 7.23 -29.66 -16.96
C ALA A 86 8.29 -28.69 -16.39
N SER A 87 7.90 -27.84 -15.45
CA SER A 87 8.81 -26.90 -14.78
C SER A 87 9.92 -27.63 -14.00
N SER A 88 9.63 -28.83 -13.48
CA SER A 88 10.64 -29.62 -12.74
C SER A 88 11.83 -30.05 -13.59
N ILE A 89 11.70 -30.09 -14.92
CA ILE A 89 12.78 -30.48 -15.85
C ILE A 89 13.85 -29.39 -15.95
N ILE A 90 13.45 -28.13 -15.85
CA ILE A 90 14.31 -26.94 -16.04
C ILE A 90 14.53 -26.12 -14.78
N LYS A 91 14.03 -26.59 -13.62
CA LYS A 91 14.12 -25.84 -12.37
C LYS A 91 15.58 -25.59 -11.96
N LYS A 92 15.85 -24.39 -11.51
CA LYS A 92 17.15 -23.99 -10.92
C LYS A 92 17.12 -24.09 -9.39
N GLU A 93 15.97 -23.87 -8.79
CA GLU A 93 15.75 -23.88 -7.35
C GLU A 93 14.63 -24.86 -6.98
N LEU A 94 14.67 -25.37 -5.77
CA LEU A 94 13.71 -26.36 -5.28
C LEU A 94 12.56 -25.63 -4.57
N ALA A 95 11.33 -25.81 -5.05
CA ALA A 95 10.14 -25.29 -4.40
C ALA A 95 9.86 -26.09 -3.12
N ARG A 96 10.14 -25.48 -1.98
CA ARG A 96 9.93 -26.08 -0.65
C ARG A 96 9.36 -25.02 0.29
N LEU A 97 8.32 -25.40 1.03
CA LEU A 97 7.63 -24.49 1.96
C LEU A 97 8.12 -24.68 3.39
N SER A 98 8.21 -23.59 4.15
CA SER A 98 8.30 -23.66 5.60
C SER A 98 6.97 -24.16 6.18
N PRO A 99 7.01 -24.88 7.32
CA PRO A 99 5.79 -25.33 7.98
C PRO A 99 4.97 -24.15 8.46
N THR A 100 3.64 -24.30 8.42
CA THR A 100 2.68 -23.33 8.97
C THR A 100 1.64 -24.04 9.82
N GLU A 101 0.96 -23.31 10.65
CA GLU A 101 -0.22 -23.80 11.32
C GLU A 101 -1.39 -23.93 10.33
N VAL A 102 -2.25 -24.90 10.56
CA VAL A 102 -3.39 -25.19 9.70
C VAL A 102 -4.66 -24.66 10.35
N TYR A 103 -5.44 -23.86 9.63
CA TYR A 103 -6.64 -23.23 10.13
C TYR A 103 -7.88 -23.64 9.33
N GLU A 104 -8.96 -23.92 10.05
CA GLU A 104 -10.32 -23.87 9.51
C GLU A 104 -11.02 -22.68 10.21
N ASP A 105 -11.11 -21.53 9.50
CA ASP A 105 -11.48 -20.27 10.13
C ASP A 105 -12.20 -19.32 9.17
N GLN A 106 -12.76 -18.25 9.73
CA GLN A 106 -13.41 -17.18 8.98
C GLN A 106 -12.93 -15.80 9.49
N TYR A 107 -12.62 -14.90 8.56
CA TYR A 107 -12.32 -13.50 8.83
C TYR A 107 -13.31 -12.60 8.10
N ILE A 108 -13.82 -11.59 8.79
CA ILE A 108 -14.69 -10.55 8.21
C ILE A 108 -14.15 -9.21 8.68
N SER A 109 -13.83 -8.32 7.73
CA SER A 109 -13.44 -6.94 8.07
C SER A 109 -14.61 -6.21 8.74
N LYS A 110 -14.29 -5.37 9.71
CA LYS A 110 -15.30 -4.59 10.44
C LYS A 110 -15.69 -3.36 9.64
N TYR A 111 -16.98 -3.08 9.58
CA TYR A 111 -17.55 -1.85 9.02
C TYR A 111 -18.93 -1.60 9.65
N ASP A 112 -19.34 -0.35 9.69
CA ASP A 112 -20.62 0.05 10.24
C ASP A 112 -21.70 0.18 9.14
N ILE A 113 -21.33 0.75 7.98
CA ILE A 113 -22.24 1.07 6.89
C ILE A 113 -21.75 0.40 5.59
N ASP A 114 -22.52 -0.56 5.07
CA ASP A 114 -22.21 -1.20 3.78
C ASP A 114 -22.37 -0.18 2.63
N PRO A 115 -21.29 0.21 1.93
CA PRO A 115 -21.35 1.21 0.86
C PRO A 115 -22.19 0.78 -0.34
N PHE A 116 -22.33 -0.53 -0.58
CA PHE A 116 -23.16 -1.06 -1.67
C PHE A 116 -24.65 -0.95 -1.38
N LYS A 117 -25.06 -0.53 -0.17
CA LYS A 117 -26.44 -0.23 0.20
C LYS A 117 -26.77 1.27 0.16
N ILE A 118 -25.75 2.11 -0.01
CA ILE A 118 -25.95 3.56 -0.16
C ILE A 118 -26.36 3.85 -1.60
N PRO A 119 -27.41 4.66 -1.83
CA PRO A 119 -27.84 5.07 -3.16
C PRO A 119 -26.67 5.73 -3.94
N LEU A 120 -26.58 5.39 -5.23
CA LEU A 120 -25.53 5.95 -6.09
C LEU A 120 -25.65 7.47 -6.19
N GLU A 121 -26.86 7.98 -6.20
CA GLU A 121 -27.17 9.42 -6.23
C GLU A 121 -26.55 10.16 -5.04
N GLU A 122 -26.62 9.61 -3.83
CA GLU A 122 -26.04 10.21 -2.61
C GLU A 122 -24.52 10.33 -2.72
N LYS A 123 -23.85 9.31 -3.23
CA LYS A 123 -22.40 9.31 -3.46
C LYS A 123 -21.99 10.35 -4.49
N ILE A 124 -22.73 10.43 -5.59
CA ILE A 124 -22.52 11.41 -6.67
C ILE A 124 -22.74 12.84 -6.15
N GLU A 125 -23.83 13.10 -5.42
CA GLU A 125 -24.14 14.41 -4.86
C GLU A 125 -23.05 14.91 -3.93
N LEU A 126 -22.46 14.03 -3.09
CA LEU A 126 -21.33 14.40 -2.22
C LEU A 126 -20.14 14.87 -3.04
N LEU A 127 -19.74 14.12 -4.08
CA LEU A 127 -18.61 14.48 -4.95
C LEU A 127 -18.89 15.74 -5.78
N LEU A 128 -20.10 15.88 -6.33
CA LEU A 128 -20.51 17.08 -7.07
C LEU A 128 -20.43 18.32 -6.17
N LYS A 129 -20.95 18.25 -4.95
CA LYS A 129 -20.90 19.34 -3.97
C LYS A 129 -19.47 19.73 -3.61
N ALA A 130 -18.60 18.76 -3.36
CA ALA A 130 -17.19 19.03 -3.08
C ALA A 130 -16.47 19.68 -4.27
N THR A 131 -16.68 19.17 -5.49
CA THR A 131 -16.05 19.72 -6.71
C THR A 131 -16.65 21.08 -7.11
N GLU A 132 -17.90 21.37 -6.81
CA GLU A 132 -18.50 22.70 -6.98
C GLU A 132 -17.80 23.74 -6.09
N LEU A 133 -17.52 23.43 -4.82
CA LEU A 133 -16.77 24.30 -3.92
C LEU A 133 -15.35 24.55 -4.41
N LEU A 134 -14.68 23.54 -4.94
CA LEU A 134 -13.35 23.68 -5.55
C LEU A 134 -13.38 24.69 -6.72
N ARG A 135 -14.45 24.71 -7.51
CA ARG A 135 -14.58 25.55 -8.72
C ARG A 135 -15.03 26.99 -8.48
N LYS A 136 -15.24 27.41 -7.26
CA LYS A 136 -15.68 28.78 -6.95
C LYS A 136 -14.72 29.87 -7.42
N ASP A 137 -13.47 29.56 -7.73
CA ASP A 137 -12.50 30.46 -8.32
C ASP A 137 -12.17 30.03 -9.75
N ASN A 138 -12.15 31.01 -10.68
CA ASN A 138 -11.93 30.75 -12.11
C ASN A 138 -10.50 30.27 -12.44
N ARG A 139 -9.54 30.41 -11.54
CA ARG A 139 -8.18 29.87 -11.67
C ARG A 139 -8.16 28.36 -11.45
N ILE A 140 -9.14 27.76 -10.80
CA ILE A 140 -9.28 26.31 -10.75
C ILE A 140 -9.81 25.81 -12.10
N LYS A 141 -8.94 25.20 -12.89
CA LYS A 141 -9.28 24.66 -14.21
C LYS A 141 -9.71 23.21 -14.16
N VAL A 142 -9.24 22.47 -13.17
CA VAL A 142 -9.65 21.08 -12.95
C VAL A 142 -10.00 20.91 -11.47
N ALA A 143 -11.22 20.44 -11.22
CA ALA A 143 -11.72 20.02 -9.92
C ALA A 143 -12.17 18.55 -10.06
N GLU A 144 -11.50 17.65 -9.41
CA GLU A 144 -11.78 16.21 -9.47
C GLU A 144 -12.21 15.68 -8.11
N GLY A 145 -13.13 14.73 -8.13
CA GLY A 145 -13.54 13.94 -6.97
C GLY A 145 -13.67 12.49 -7.38
N SER A 146 -13.18 11.58 -6.55
CA SER A 146 -13.29 10.14 -6.76
C SER A 146 -13.74 9.43 -5.51
N MET A 147 -14.44 8.30 -5.71
CA MET A 147 -14.89 7.42 -4.66
C MET A 147 -14.87 5.98 -5.17
N ASP A 148 -14.25 5.09 -4.41
CA ASP A 148 -14.05 3.71 -4.79
C ASP A 148 -14.44 2.77 -3.64
N PHE A 149 -15.15 1.68 -3.98
CA PHE A 149 -15.56 0.64 -3.05
C PHE A 149 -15.21 -0.73 -3.59
N TYR A 150 -14.72 -1.61 -2.72
CA TYR A 150 -14.40 -2.98 -3.07
C TYR A 150 -14.91 -3.93 -2.01
N LYS A 151 -15.57 -5.01 -2.44
CA LYS A 151 -15.92 -6.14 -1.58
C LYS A 151 -15.32 -7.40 -2.16
N THR A 152 -14.40 -8.00 -1.42
CA THR A 152 -13.68 -9.22 -1.83
C THR A 152 -14.06 -10.37 -0.92
N GLU A 153 -14.66 -11.41 -1.46
CA GLU A 153 -14.88 -12.69 -0.80
C GLU A 153 -13.84 -13.68 -1.30
N LYS A 154 -13.10 -14.26 -0.37
CA LYS A 154 -11.99 -15.18 -0.65
C LYS A 154 -12.19 -16.48 0.10
N LEU A 155 -11.93 -17.60 -0.59
CA LEU A 155 -11.81 -18.91 0.02
C LEU A 155 -10.43 -19.47 -0.33
N PHE A 156 -9.70 -19.87 0.70
CA PHE A 156 -8.42 -20.56 0.58
C PHE A 156 -8.55 -21.98 1.16
N ALA A 157 -8.05 -22.98 0.45
CA ALA A 157 -7.98 -24.35 0.94
C ALA A 157 -6.70 -25.05 0.46
N SER A 158 -6.12 -25.93 1.27
CA SER A 158 -4.87 -26.62 0.92
C SER A 158 -4.90 -28.13 1.21
N THR A 159 -3.97 -28.86 0.60
CA THR A 159 -3.75 -30.28 0.90
C THR A 159 -3.26 -30.53 2.32
N GLU A 160 -2.74 -29.53 3.00
CA GLU A 160 -2.36 -29.59 4.42
C GLU A 160 -3.57 -29.56 5.36
N GLY A 161 -4.76 -29.21 4.84
CA GLY A 161 -6.03 -29.22 5.59
C GLY A 161 -6.58 -27.83 5.91
N ALA A 162 -5.93 -26.75 5.50
CA ALA A 162 -6.47 -25.41 5.69
C ALA A 162 -7.78 -25.21 4.90
N PHE A 163 -8.73 -24.50 5.53
CA PHE A 163 -9.99 -24.08 4.91
C PHE A 163 -10.44 -22.73 5.48
N ILE A 164 -10.09 -21.65 4.81
CA ILE A 164 -10.21 -20.28 5.31
C ILE A 164 -11.14 -19.47 4.41
N ARG A 165 -12.09 -18.74 5.03
CA ARG A 165 -12.95 -17.79 4.34
C ARG A 165 -12.64 -16.40 4.79
N GLN A 166 -12.62 -15.45 3.87
CA GLN A 166 -12.43 -14.04 4.20
C GLN A 166 -13.42 -13.18 3.42
N SER A 167 -14.01 -12.19 4.09
CA SER A 167 -14.81 -11.14 3.47
C SER A 167 -14.19 -9.80 3.87
N ILE A 168 -13.69 -9.07 2.90
CA ILE A 168 -12.97 -7.80 3.10
C ILE A 168 -13.73 -6.72 2.33
N LEU A 169 -14.09 -5.66 3.03
CA LEU A 169 -14.75 -4.49 2.49
C LEU A 169 -13.82 -3.29 2.62
N GLU A 170 -13.65 -2.54 1.52
CA GLU A 170 -12.76 -1.41 1.43
C GLU A 170 -13.50 -0.21 0.85
N SER A 171 -13.21 0.97 1.37
CA SER A 171 -13.77 2.25 0.92
C SER A 171 -12.68 3.29 0.82
N GLY A 172 -12.78 4.17 -0.18
CA GLY A 172 -11.87 5.29 -0.32
C GLY A 172 -12.47 6.44 -1.09
N ALA A 173 -12.00 7.66 -0.82
CA ALA A 173 -12.41 8.84 -1.56
C ALA A 173 -11.39 9.98 -1.44
N GLY A 174 -11.44 10.90 -2.40
CA GLY A 174 -10.62 12.09 -2.37
C GLY A 174 -11.05 13.15 -3.36
N ILE A 175 -10.48 14.35 -3.18
CA ILE A 175 -10.67 15.50 -4.05
C ILE A 175 -9.33 16.11 -4.46
N LEU A 176 -9.30 16.75 -5.63
CA LEU A 176 -8.14 17.41 -6.17
C LEU A 176 -8.54 18.70 -6.88
N ALA A 177 -7.82 19.79 -6.58
CA ALA A 177 -7.90 21.05 -7.29
C ALA A 177 -6.62 21.31 -8.09
N THR A 178 -6.74 21.60 -9.40
CA THR A 178 -5.65 22.09 -10.22
C THR A 178 -5.91 23.54 -10.60
N ALA A 179 -5.06 24.42 -10.09
CA ALA A 179 -5.08 25.84 -10.37
C ALA A 179 -4.11 26.18 -11.53
N VAL A 180 -4.51 27.12 -12.40
CA VAL A 180 -3.74 27.57 -13.57
C VAL A 180 -3.81 29.08 -13.69
N ASP A 181 -2.63 29.71 -13.87
CA ASP A 181 -2.50 31.13 -14.21
C ASP A 181 -1.36 31.30 -15.21
N GLY A 182 -1.69 31.66 -16.46
CA GLY A 182 -0.73 31.68 -17.55
C GLY A 182 -0.07 30.31 -17.77
N ASN A 183 1.25 30.24 -17.58
CA ASN A 183 2.02 29.00 -17.68
C ASN A 183 2.23 28.27 -16.33
N GLU A 184 1.74 28.85 -15.24
CA GLU A 184 1.86 28.25 -13.92
C GLU A 184 0.72 27.28 -13.67
N VAL A 185 1.06 26.06 -13.23
CA VAL A 185 0.09 25.00 -12.89
C VAL A 185 0.45 24.43 -11.51
N GLN A 186 -0.47 24.50 -10.59
CA GLN A 186 -0.31 23.96 -9.25
C GLN A 186 -1.51 23.12 -8.85
N ARG A 187 -1.31 22.12 -8.00
CA ARG A 187 -2.37 21.24 -7.52
C ARG A 187 -2.36 21.08 -6.02
N ARG A 188 -3.53 20.82 -5.46
CA ARG A 188 -3.71 20.38 -4.07
C ARG A 188 -4.70 19.25 -4.03
N SER A 189 -4.33 18.20 -3.32
CA SER A 189 -5.13 17.00 -3.10
C SER A 189 -5.60 16.91 -1.64
N TYR A 190 -6.66 16.18 -1.40
CA TYR A 190 -7.16 15.85 -0.06
C TYR A 190 -7.96 14.55 -0.07
N PRO A 191 -7.84 13.70 0.97
CA PRO A 191 -6.89 13.77 2.09
C PRO A 191 -5.48 13.29 1.72
N ASN A 192 -5.30 12.61 0.57
CA ASN A 192 -4.02 12.15 0.04
C ASN A 192 -3.96 12.33 -1.48
N SER A 193 -2.77 12.43 -2.06
CA SER A 193 -2.55 12.61 -3.51
C SER A 193 -2.76 11.34 -4.35
N HIS A 194 -2.92 10.18 -3.72
CA HIS A 194 -3.19 8.91 -4.39
C HIS A 194 -4.69 8.63 -4.54
N ARG A 195 -5.43 9.55 -5.18
CA ARG A 195 -6.91 9.56 -5.35
C ARG A 195 -7.68 9.71 -4.04
N GLY A 196 -7.04 10.09 -2.95
CA GLY A 196 -7.64 10.21 -1.63
C GLY A 196 -7.07 9.24 -0.61
N ASP A 197 -7.84 8.95 0.42
CA ASP A 197 -7.46 7.99 1.45
C ASP A 197 -8.39 6.78 1.43
N TYR A 198 -7.87 5.61 1.79
CA TYR A 198 -8.55 4.34 1.69
C TYR A 198 -8.40 3.52 2.98
N ALA A 199 -9.45 2.79 3.34
CA ALA A 199 -9.44 1.95 4.53
C ALA A 199 -10.25 0.66 4.32
N THR A 200 -9.90 -0.38 5.08
CA THR A 200 -10.73 -1.58 5.21
C THR A 200 -11.89 -1.30 6.18
N ARG A 201 -12.79 -0.41 5.74
CA ARG A 201 -13.96 0.12 6.46
C ARG A 201 -15.10 0.37 5.47
N GLY A 202 -16.30 0.68 5.99
CA GLY A 202 -17.48 0.98 5.18
C GLY A 202 -17.65 2.47 4.82
N TYR A 203 -18.89 2.85 4.50
CA TYR A 203 -19.22 4.22 4.07
C TYR A 203 -19.03 5.26 5.19
N GLU A 204 -19.06 4.85 6.45
CA GLU A 204 -18.72 5.70 7.59
C GLU A 204 -17.33 6.35 7.44
N PHE A 205 -16.37 5.65 6.81
CA PHE A 205 -15.05 6.20 6.53
C PHE A 205 -15.13 7.39 5.56
N ILE A 206 -15.96 7.29 4.51
CA ILE A 206 -16.17 8.39 3.57
C ILE A 206 -16.74 9.63 4.26
N GLN A 207 -17.68 9.43 5.19
CA GLN A 207 -18.27 10.53 5.97
C GLN A 207 -17.22 11.22 6.87
N GLU A 208 -16.32 10.44 7.47
CA GLU A 208 -15.23 10.95 8.32
C GLU A 208 -14.19 11.77 7.55
N LEU A 209 -14.00 11.52 6.23
CA LEU A 209 -13.08 12.30 5.41
C LEU A 209 -13.49 13.77 5.26
N LYS A 210 -14.78 14.10 5.41
CA LYS A 210 -15.28 15.50 5.35
C LYS A 210 -14.80 16.23 4.10
N LEU A 211 -15.01 15.63 2.92
CA LEU A 211 -14.50 16.16 1.65
C LEU A 211 -15.03 17.56 1.34
N VAL A 212 -16.32 17.77 1.63
CA VAL A 212 -17.01 19.06 1.39
C VAL A 212 -16.43 20.16 2.26
N GLU A 213 -16.20 19.88 3.54
CA GLU A 213 -15.68 20.84 4.53
C GLU A 213 -14.23 21.23 4.23
N ASN A 214 -13.46 20.38 3.57
CA ASN A 214 -12.07 20.64 3.20
C ASN A 214 -11.91 21.27 1.81
N ALA A 215 -12.94 21.30 0.99
CA ALA A 215 -12.84 21.75 -0.40
C ALA A 215 -12.38 23.22 -0.52
N ASP A 216 -12.90 24.14 0.31
CA ASP A 216 -12.50 25.54 0.27
C ASP A 216 -11.01 25.72 0.59
N ARG A 217 -10.48 25.01 1.63
CA ARG A 217 -9.05 25.03 1.97
C ARG A 217 -8.19 24.50 0.82
N VAL A 218 -8.57 23.36 0.21
CA VAL A 218 -7.84 22.76 -0.92
C VAL A 218 -7.78 23.73 -2.10
N ARG A 219 -8.89 24.41 -2.42
CA ARG A 219 -8.94 25.45 -3.46
C ARG A 219 -7.99 26.61 -3.14
N GLU A 220 -8.08 27.16 -1.94
CA GLU A 220 -7.30 28.34 -1.52
C GLU A 220 -5.80 28.05 -1.55
N GLU A 221 -5.36 26.91 -1.02
CA GLU A 221 -3.96 26.49 -1.06
C GLU A 221 -3.47 26.26 -2.51
N ALA A 222 -4.30 25.68 -3.40
CA ALA A 222 -3.93 25.50 -4.81
C ALA A 222 -3.72 26.84 -5.52
N ILE A 223 -4.56 27.83 -5.22
CA ILE A 223 -4.47 29.19 -5.76
C ILE A 223 -3.27 29.94 -5.19
N GLU A 224 -3.02 29.85 -3.88
CA GLU A 224 -1.87 30.48 -3.22
C GLU A 224 -0.55 29.98 -3.83
N LEU A 225 -0.47 28.70 -4.16
CA LEU A 225 0.70 28.09 -4.80
C LEU A 225 1.03 28.69 -6.18
N LEU A 226 0.07 29.24 -6.93
CA LEU A 226 0.35 29.88 -8.22
C LEU A 226 1.34 31.05 -8.11
N THR A 227 1.21 31.84 -7.06
CA THR A 227 2.06 33.01 -6.80
C THR A 227 3.14 32.78 -5.76
N ALA A 228 3.16 31.59 -5.15
CA ALA A 228 4.15 31.22 -4.16
C ALA A 228 5.57 31.23 -4.74
N PRO A 229 6.58 31.61 -3.97
CA PRO A 229 7.97 31.49 -4.39
C PRO A 229 8.33 30.01 -4.55
N ALA A 230 9.25 29.71 -5.46
CA ALA A 230 9.83 28.37 -5.55
C ALA A 230 10.62 28.04 -4.29
N CYS A 231 10.69 26.76 -3.93
CA CYS A 231 11.51 26.31 -2.81
C CYS A 231 13.00 26.60 -3.10
N PRO A 232 13.75 27.23 -2.18
CA PRO A 232 15.17 27.52 -2.39
C PRO A 232 16.00 26.23 -2.37
N ASP A 233 17.11 26.24 -3.10
CA ASP A 233 18.12 25.14 -3.04
C ASP A 233 19.01 25.34 -1.81
N LYS A 234 18.83 24.52 -0.79
CA LYS A 234 19.61 24.58 0.47
C LYS A 234 19.58 23.25 1.24
N ILE A 235 20.43 23.15 2.24
CA ILE A 235 20.35 22.11 3.27
C ILE A 235 19.67 22.70 4.50
N THR A 236 18.62 22.06 5.00
CA THR A 236 17.79 22.58 6.10
C THR A 236 17.04 21.46 6.81
N ASP A 237 16.38 21.77 7.92
CA ASP A 237 15.54 20.83 8.63
C ASP A 237 14.18 20.68 7.92
N LEU A 238 13.64 19.47 7.91
CA LEU A 238 12.33 19.18 7.36
C LEU A 238 11.43 18.56 8.40
N ILE A 239 10.24 19.10 8.57
CA ILE A 239 9.12 18.37 9.16
C ILE A 239 8.28 17.87 7.99
N ILE A 240 8.08 16.56 7.91
CA ILE A 240 7.31 15.92 6.84
C ILE A 240 6.01 15.42 7.43
N THR A 241 4.86 15.77 6.81
CA THR A 241 3.53 15.35 7.28
C THR A 241 3.33 13.84 7.16
N GLY A 242 2.37 13.29 7.90
CA GLY A 242 2.13 11.85 7.96
C GLY A 242 1.86 11.23 6.59
N SER A 243 1.11 11.90 5.70
CA SER A 243 0.84 11.39 4.34
C SER A 243 2.10 11.24 3.48
N GLN A 244 3.03 12.18 3.58
CA GLN A 244 4.30 12.13 2.86
C GLN A 244 5.29 11.16 3.53
N VAL A 245 5.31 11.07 4.87
CA VAL A 245 6.08 10.04 5.60
C VAL A 245 5.60 8.63 5.24
N ALA A 246 4.29 8.44 5.05
CA ALA A 246 3.72 7.18 4.60
C ALA A 246 4.33 6.71 3.28
N LEU A 247 4.44 7.59 2.27
CA LEU A 247 5.12 7.25 1.01
C LEU A 247 6.62 7.03 1.20
N GLN A 248 7.28 7.83 2.05
CA GLN A 248 8.70 7.64 2.36
C GLN A 248 8.96 6.25 2.96
N VAL A 249 8.12 5.79 3.89
CA VAL A 249 8.19 4.44 4.47
C VAL A 249 7.92 3.37 3.41
N HIS A 250 6.90 3.57 2.56
CA HIS A 250 6.54 2.67 1.47
C HIS A 250 7.74 2.35 0.58
N GLU A 251 8.38 3.40 0.06
CA GLU A 251 9.43 3.28 -0.94
C GLU A 251 10.79 2.87 -0.35
N SER A 252 11.13 3.40 0.84
CA SER A 252 12.46 3.22 1.40
C SER A 252 12.58 2.08 2.42
N CYS A 253 11.47 1.58 2.99
CA CYS A 253 11.44 0.45 3.91
C CYS A 253 10.57 -0.70 3.42
N GLY A 254 9.33 -0.43 3.00
CA GLY A 254 8.39 -1.45 2.57
C GLY A 254 8.94 -2.32 1.44
N HIS A 255 9.18 -1.75 0.29
CA HIS A 255 9.72 -2.48 -0.86
C HIS A 255 11.09 -3.13 -0.63
N PRO A 256 12.10 -2.47 -0.02
CA PRO A 256 13.40 -3.11 0.16
C PRO A 256 13.41 -4.25 1.18
N THR A 257 12.37 -4.40 2.01
CA THR A 257 12.23 -5.53 2.95
C THR A 257 11.45 -6.72 2.39
N GLU A 258 10.93 -6.66 1.17
CA GLU A 258 10.34 -7.80 0.47
C GLU A 258 11.44 -8.82 0.12
N LEU A 259 11.43 -10.00 0.75
CA LEU A 259 12.57 -10.93 0.69
C LEU A 259 12.77 -11.53 -0.71
N ASP A 260 11.72 -11.73 -1.50
CA ASP A 260 11.83 -12.17 -2.90
C ASP A 260 12.60 -11.15 -3.77
N ARG A 261 12.40 -9.85 -3.52
CA ARG A 261 13.19 -8.77 -4.14
C ARG A 261 14.67 -8.86 -3.77
N VAL A 262 14.96 -9.09 -2.49
CA VAL A 262 16.34 -9.24 -1.98
C VAL A 262 17.04 -10.45 -2.61
N LEU A 263 16.30 -11.52 -2.85
CA LEU A 263 16.78 -12.74 -3.50
C LEU A 263 16.85 -12.63 -5.03
N GLY A 264 16.43 -11.50 -5.62
CA GLY A 264 16.58 -11.19 -7.03
C GLY A 264 15.41 -11.60 -7.93
N THR A 265 14.26 -12.01 -7.39
CA THR A 265 13.09 -12.43 -8.17
C THR A 265 12.47 -11.25 -8.94
N GLU A 266 12.64 -10.01 -8.47
CA GLU A 266 12.08 -8.78 -9.06
C GLU A 266 13.06 -7.98 -9.92
N VAL A 267 14.25 -8.50 -10.20
CA VAL A 267 15.33 -7.74 -10.87
C VAL A 267 14.95 -7.23 -12.26
N SER A 268 14.11 -7.97 -13.00
CA SER A 268 13.72 -7.59 -14.37
C SER A 268 12.81 -6.35 -14.42
N LEU A 269 11.96 -6.13 -13.41
CA LEU A 269 10.97 -5.04 -13.40
C LEU A 269 11.25 -3.99 -12.35
N ALA A 270 11.45 -4.41 -11.10
CA ALA A 270 11.39 -3.52 -9.94
C ALA A 270 12.72 -3.42 -9.19
N GLY A 271 13.79 -3.96 -9.75
CA GLY A 271 15.14 -3.90 -9.21
C GLY A 271 15.39 -4.84 -8.03
N SER A 272 16.37 -4.50 -7.21
CA SER A 272 16.83 -5.27 -6.07
C SER A 272 16.61 -4.52 -4.75
N SER A 273 17.42 -4.81 -3.74
CA SER A 273 17.39 -4.11 -2.45
C SER A 273 18.79 -3.87 -1.93
N PHE A 274 19.00 -2.72 -1.26
CA PHE A 274 20.20 -2.48 -0.49
C PHE A 274 20.20 -3.22 0.87
N MET A 275 19.03 -3.71 1.30
CA MET A 275 18.84 -4.43 2.57
C MET A 275 19.12 -5.92 2.39
N THR A 276 20.37 -6.28 2.13
CA THR A 276 20.83 -7.65 1.85
C THR A 276 20.89 -8.52 3.10
N LEU A 277 20.92 -9.86 2.94
CA LEU A 277 20.87 -10.83 4.04
C LEU A 277 21.99 -10.65 5.08
N ASP A 278 23.20 -10.30 4.64
CA ASP A 278 24.35 -10.05 5.50
C ASP A 278 24.22 -8.84 6.42
N LYS A 279 23.25 -7.95 6.10
CA LYS A 279 22.93 -6.73 6.86
C LYS A 279 21.86 -6.93 7.92
N LEU A 280 21.15 -8.04 7.90
CA LEU A 280 20.11 -8.34 8.90
C LEU A 280 20.72 -8.33 10.31
N ASN A 281 20.06 -7.65 11.25
CA ASN A 281 20.52 -7.42 12.63
C ASN A 281 21.84 -6.61 12.77
N LYS A 282 22.35 -5.99 11.69
CA LYS A 282 23.59 -5.24 11.70
C LYS A 282 23.46 -3.82 11.14
N LEU A 283 22.63 -3.64 10.10
CA LEU A 283 22.49 -2.34 9.46
C LEU A 283 21.81 -1.35 10.39
N LYS A 284 22.51 -0.26 10.69
CA LYS A 284 21.89 0.92 11.26
C LYS A 284 21.14 1.66 10.15
N TYR A 285 19.85 1.32 10.03
CA TYR A 285 18.96 1.86 9.02
C TYR A 285 18.55 3.31 9.32
N GLY A 286 18.34 3.64 10.58
CA GLY A 286 17.86 4.94 11.03
C GLY A 286 18.38 5.31 12.42
N SER A 287 17.92 6.44 12.93
CA SER A 287 18.18 6.84 14.33
C SER A 287 17.43 5.90 15.30
N ASP A 288 17.69 6.05 16.60
CA ASP A 288 16.98 5.33 17.67
C ASP A 288 15.48 5.69 17.79
N LYS A 289 15.06 6.80 17.16
CA LYS A 289 13.67 7.23 17.08
C LYS A 289 12.87 6.48 16.01
N VAL A 290 13.54 5.75 15.12
CA VAL A 290 12.92 5.07 13.98
C VAL A 290 12.65 3.61 14.33
N SER A 291 11.39 3.27 14.50
CA SER A 291 10.89 1.89 14.53
C SER A 291 9.82 1.74 13.48
N ILE A 292 9.96 0.72 12.61
CA ILE A 292 9.03 0.46 11.50
C ILE A 292 8.56 -0.98 11.59
N THR A 293 7.23 -1.15 11.50
CA THR A 293 6.57 -2.45 11.57
C THR A 293 5.76 -2.73 10.32
N ALA A 294 5.54 -4.00 10.02
CA ALA A 294 4.51 -4.47 9.11
C ALA A 294 3.40 -5.11 9.92
N ASP A 295 2.18 -4.60 9.85
CA ASP A 295 1.09 -5.08 10.69
C ASP A 295 -0.18 -5.35 9.87
N ALA A 296 -0.40 -6.62 9.52
CA ALA A 296 -1.61 -7.06 8.82
C ALA A 296 -2.84 -7.17 9.74
N THR A 297 -2.66 -7.00 11.06
CA THR A 297 -3.74 -7.11 12.07
C THR A 297 -4.36 -5.76 12.43
N LEU A 298 -3.81 -4.66 11.90
CA LEU A 298 -4.25 -3.30 12.20
C LEU A 298 -5.68 -3.07 11.73
N GLU A 299 -6.62 -2.86 12.66
CA GLU A 299 -8.03 -2.64 12.31
C GLU A 299 -8.20 -1.40 11.44
N GLY A 300 -8.95 -1.54 10.35
CA GLY A 300 -9.20 -0.46 9.38
C GLY A 300 -8.05 -0.18 8.40
N GLY A 301 -6.88 -0.76 8.57
CA GLY A 301 -5.78 -0.59 7.62
C GLY A 301 -6.09 -1.25 6.27
N LEU A 302 -5.84 -0.56 5.16
CA LEU A 302 -6.12 -1.07 3.81
C LEU A 302 -5.30 -2.32 3.45
N GLY A 303 -4.17 -2.54 4.11
CA GLY A 303 -3.35 -3.74 3.99
C GLY A 303 -3.66 -4.84 5.01
N SER A 304 -4.82 -4.78 5.71
CA SER A 304 -5.21 -5.73 6.74
C SER A 304 -6.04 -6.88 6.19
N PHE A 305 -5.85 -8.05 6.78
CA PHE A 305 -6.57 -9.29 6.46
C PHE A 305 -6.45 -10.28 7.63
N GLY A 306 -7.19 -11.38 7.60
CA GLY A 306 -7.04 -12.45 8.59
C GLY A 306 -5.92 -13.43 8.27
N TYR A 307 -5.78 -13.77 6.98
CA TYR A 307 -4.82 -14.75 6.46
C TYR A 307 -4.31 -14.32 5.09
N ASP A 308 -3.03 -14.57 4.82
CA ASP A 308 -2.44 -14.35 3.50
C ASP A 308 -2.86 -15.44 2.49
N ASP A 309 -2.37 -15.35 1.26
CA ASP A 309 -2.70 -16.27 0.18
C ASP A 309 -1.88 -17.58 0.19
N GLU A 310 -1.20 -17.85 1.30
CA GLU A 310 -0.61 -19.15 1.66
C GLU A 310 -1.27 -19.76 2.91
N GLY A 311 -2.35 -19.14 3.42
CA GLY A 311 -3.05 -19.57 4.62
C GLY A 311 -2.32 -19.26 5.92
N VAL A 312 -1.32 -18.40 5.89
CA VAL A 312 -0.59 -17.95 7.08
C VAL A 312 -1.38 -16.83 7.77
N LYS A 313 -1.58 -16.96 9.08
CA LYS A 313 -2.32 -15.96 9.86
C LYS A 313 -1.61 -14.61 9.86
N ALA A 314 -2.40 -13.52 9.75
CA ALA A 314 -1.94 -12.15 9.85
C ALA A 314 -1.14 -11.90 11.13
N GLN A 315 -0.06 -11.15 11.01
CA GLN A 315 0.88 -10.88 12.10
C GLN A 315 1.32 -9.43 12.08
N ARG A 316 1.85 -8.96 13.22
CA ARG A 316 2.65 -7.75 13.32
C ARG A 316 4.12 -8.15 13.39
N VAL A 317 4.93 -7.58 12.53
CA VAL A 317 6.35 -7.91 12.32
C VAL A 317 7.19 -6.66 12.48
N GLU A 318 8.29 -6.74 13.23
CA GLU A 318 9.28 -5.66 13.29
C GLU A 318 10.20 -5.74 12.06
N LEU A 319 10.31 -4.64 11.32
CA LEU A 319 11.24 -4.49 10.19
C LEU A 319 12.47 -3.69 10.61
N ILE A 320 12.23 -2.55 11.25
CA ILE A 320 13.26 -1.70 11.87
C ILE A 320 12.90 -1.54 13.35
N LYS A 321 13.83 -1.80 14.23
CA LYS A 321 13.67 -1.64 15.68
C LYS A 321 14.73 -0.71 16.24
N ASN A 322 14.31 0.45 16.76
CA ASN A 322 15.22 1.47 17.28
C ASN A 322 16.39 1.76 16.31
N GLY A 323 16.07 1.95 15.04
CA GLY A 323 17.02 2.23 13.97
C GLY A 323 17.77 1.02 13.40
N ILE A 324 17.63 -0.16 13.95
CA ILE A 324 18.32 -1.37 13.46
C ILE A 324 17.38 -2.19 12.57
N PHE A 325 17.87 -2.62 11.42
CA PHE A 325 17.19 -3.52 10.53
C PHE A 325 17.12 -4.95 11.10
N VAL A 326 15.90 -5.48 11.36
CA VAL A 326 15.69 -6.75 12.09
C VAL A 326 14.79 -7.75 11.39
N GLY A 327 14.11 -7.39 10.29
CA GLY A 327 13.16 -8.31 9.67
C GLY A 327 12.82 -8.03 8.22
N TYR A 328 12.33 -9.05 7.54
CA TYR A 328 11.83 -9.03 6.17
C TYR A 328 10.35 -9.38 6.10
N LEU A 329 9.68 -9.03 5.00
CA LEU A 329 8.41 -9.60 4.56
C LEU A 329 8.71 -10.93 3.85
N THR A 330 7.98 -12.00 4.19
CA THR A 330 8.34 -13.35 3.75
C THR A 330 7.14 -14.15 3.24
N SER A 331 7.41 -15.02 2.25
CA SER A 331 6.56 -16.17 1.90
C SER A 331 6.97 -17.41 2.72
N ARG A 332 6.19 -18.48 2.62
CA ARG A 332 6.60 -19.79 3.16
C ARG A 332 7.88 -20.34 2.50
N GLU A 333 8.10 -20.00 1.23
CA GLU A 333 9.29 -20.40 0.49
C GLU A 333 10.53 -19.61 0.92
N THR A 334 10.44 -18.27 0.92
CA THR A 334 11.58 -17.40 1.25
C THR A 334 11.94 -17.43 2.73
N ALA A 335 10.98 -17.62 3.64
CA ALA A 335 11.23 -17.74 5.08
C ALA A 335 12.24 -18.86 5.43
N ARG A 336 12.32 -19.91 4.60
CA ARG A 336 13.31 -20.99 4.76
C ARG A 336 14.74 -20.51 4.62
N VAL A 337 15.00 -19.51 3.78
CA VAL A 337 16.33 -18.91 3.61
C VAL A 337 16.83 -18.32 4.93
N LEU A 338 15.89 -17.82 5.75
CA LEU A 338 16.16 -17.26 7.08
C LEU A 338 16.04 -18.30 8.20
N ASN A 339 15.71 -19.56 7.87
CA ASN A 339 15.37 -20.60 8.83
C ASN A 339 14.24 -20.20 9.79
N GLN A 340 13.19 -19.56 9.24
CA GLN A 340 12.05 -19.02 9.97
C GLN A 340 10.73 -19.56 9.40
N LYS A 341 9.62 -19.34 10.14
CA LYS A 341 8.26 -19.44 9.62
C LYS A 341 7.92 -18.18 8.82
N SER A 342 7.03 -18.31 7.82
CA SER A 342 6.48 -17.14 7.13
C SER A 342 5.76 -16.21 8.07
N ASN A 343 5.87 -14.92 7.82
CA ASN A 343 5.15 -13.88 8.56
C ASN A 343 3.86 -13.39 7.86
N GLY A 344 3.39 -14.16 6.86
CA GLY A 344 2.06 -13.97 6.30
C GLY A 344 1.91 -12.73 5.43
N THR A 345 2.76 -12.61 4.40
CA THR A 345 2.73 -11.45 3.50
C THR A 345 2.53 -11.80 2.02
N MET A 346 2.17 -13.05 1.73
CA MET A 346 1.87 -13.50 0.35
C MET A 346 0.47 -13.07 -0.06
N ARG A 347 0.38 -12.24 -1.11
CA ARG A 347 -0.88 -11.70 -1.62
C ARG A 347 -0.91 -11.75 -3.14
N ALA A 348 -2.07 -12.06 -3.71
CA ALA A 348 -2.31 -12.01 -5.14
C ALA A 348 -3.39 -10.98 -5.46
N ASP A 349 -3.24 -10.30 -6.58
CA ASP A 349 -4.20 -9.31 -7.09
C ASP A 349 -5.56 -9.93 -7.44
N GLY A 350 -5.57 -11.19 -7.93
CA GLY A 350 -6.81 -11.88 -8.30
C GLY A 350 -6.67 -13.40 -8.28
N TRP A 351 -7.78 -14.07 -8.58
CA TRP A 351 -7.85 -15.53 -8.66
C TRP A 351 -6.93 -16.12 -9.73
N ASN A 352 -6.64 -15.36 -10.78
CA ASN A 352 -5.82 -15.74 -11.94
C ASN A 352 -4.35 -15.34 -11.80
N ARG A 353 -3.90 -14.98 -10.58
CA ARG A 353 -2.53 -14.53 -10.30
C ARG A 353 -1.84 -15.44 -9.29
N ILE A 354 -0.53 -15.63 -9.49
CA ILE A 354 0.32 -16.28 -8.49
C ILE A 354 0.57 -15.26 -7.37
N PRO A 355 0.42 -15.63 -6.08
CA PRO A 355 0.76 -14.74 -4.98
C PRO A 355 2.23 -14.30 -5.00
N LEU A 356 2.47 -13.07 -4.58
CA LEU A 356 3.79 -12.47 -4.38
C LEU A 356 3.92 -11.97 -2.94
N ILE A 357 5.13 -11.80 -2.45
CA ILE A 357 5.35 -11.06 -1.21
C ILE A 357 4.92 -9.62 -1.44
N ARG A 358 4.02 -9.12 -0.60
CA ARG A 358 3.49 -7.76 -0.69
C ARG A 358 3.52 -7.10 0.69
N MET A 359 3.66 -5.80 0.69
CA MET A 359 3.42 -5.01 1.89
C MET A 359 2.03 -5.26 2.45
N THR A 360 1.91 -5.11 3.76
CA THR A 360 0.66 -5.03 4.53
C THR A 360 0.43 -3.56 4.92
N ASN A 361 0.31 -3.25 6.21
CA ASN A 361 0.40 -1.88 6.68
C ASN A 361 1.82 -1.67 7.22
N ILE A 362 2.65 -0.90 6.51
CA ILE A 362 4.02 -0.61 6.93
C ILE A 362 4.01 0.70 7.69
N ASN A 363 4.29 0.66 8.98
CA ASN A 363 4.04 1.75 9.90
C ASN A 363 5.34 2.30 10.49
N LEU A 364 5.56 3.61 10.40
CA LEU A 364 6.46 4.30 11.32
C LEU A 364 5.73 4.41 12.66
N GLU A 365 6.29 3.81 13.68
CA GLU A 365 5.71 3.86 15.03
C GLU A 365 5.69 5.29 15.55
N PRO A 366 4.62 5.70 16.27
CA PRO A 366 4.50 7.06 16.80
C PRO A 366 5.56 7.34 17.87
N GLY A 367 6.01 8.58 17.92
CA GLY A 367 6.89 9.10 18.95
C GLY A 367 6.14 9.85 20.05
N GLU A 368 6.74 10.94 20.55
CA GLU A 368 6.24 11.65 21.73
C GLU A 368 5.88 13.12 21.45
N TRP A 369 6.20 13.67 20.27
CA TRP A 369 6.09 15.09 19.98
C TRP A 369 4.65 15.51 19.62
N GLU A 370 4.24 16.69 20.10
CA GLU A 370 3.15 17.45 19.53
C GLU A 370 3.65 18.20 18.29
N LEU A 371 2.83 18.27 17.23
CA LEU A 371 3.25 18.91 15.98
C LEU A 371 3.59 20.40 16.19
N ASP A 372 2.77 21.13 16.93
CA ASP A 372 3.03 22.56 17.21
C ASP A 372 4.33 22.77 18.01
N ASN A 373 4.59 21.89 18.97
CA ASN A 373 5.85 21.93 19.72
C ASN A 373 7.05 21.58 18.84
N LEU A 374 6.89 20.64 17.91
CA LEU A 374 7.92 20.26 16.96
C LEU A 374 8.25 21.42 16.00
N ILE A 375 7.23 22.13 15.52
CA ILE A 375 7.40 23.34 14.71
C ILE A 375 8.10 24.41 15.54
N ALA A 376 7.66 24.66 16.78
CA ALA A 376 8.23 25.66 17.67
C ALA A 376 9.71 25.38 18.01
N ASP A 377 10.11 24.11 18.11
CA ASP A 377 11.49 23.68 18.35
C ASP A 377 12.38 23.71 17.08
N THR A 378 11.78 23.95 15.91
CA THR A 378 12.50 24.01 14.64
C THR A 378 12.85 25.46 14.28
N LYS A 379 14.10 25.85 14.41
CA LYS A 379 14.53 27.24 14.20
C LYS A 379 14.35 27.67 12.74
N GLU A 380 14.77 26.82 11.80
CA GLU A 380 14.70 27.05 10.36
C GLU A 380 14.47 25.75 9.62
N GLY A 381 13.53 25.75 8.68
CA GLY A 381 13.21 24.54 7.92
C GLY A 381 11.98 24.69 7.02
N PHE A 382 11.42 23.58 6.65
CA PHE A 382 10.15 23.48 5.93
C PHE A 382 9.24 22.40 6.52
N LEU A 383 7.93 22.70 6.55
CA LEU A 383 6.88 21.70 6.71
C LEU A 383 6.44 21.25 5.30
N LEU A 384 6.73 20.01 4.94
CA LEU A 384 6.42 19.42 3.64
C LEU A 384 5.14 18.61 3.71
N ASP A 385 4.25 18.80 2.75
CA ASP A 385 2.95 18.13 2.75
C ASP A 385 2.56 17.61 1.36
N MET A 386 2.02 16.41 1.35
CA MET A 386 1.41 15.73 0.21
C MET A 386 2.37 15.43 -0.95
N ASN A 387 2.36 14.21 -1.42
CA ASN A 387 3.18 13.79 -2.55
C ASN A 387 2.74 14.47 -3.86
N LYS A 388 3.72 14.96 -4.61
CA LYS A 388 3.54 15.45 -6.00
C LYS A 388 4.21 14.55 -7.02
N SER A 389 5.41 14.06 -6.67
CA SER A 389 6.20 13.17 -7.52
C SER A 389 7.23 12.41 -6.68
N TRP A 390 7.65 11.25 -7.15
CA TRP A 390 8.71 10.49 -6.51
C TRP A 390 9.55 9.75 -7.52
N SER A 391 10.82 9.54 -7.17
CA SER A 391 11.76 8.70 -7.87
C SER A 391 12.69 8.06 -6.85
N ILE A 392 12.97 6.79 -7.03
CA ILE A 392 13.90 6.04 -6.20
C ILE A 392 14.61 5.01 -7.08
N ASP A 393 15.89 4.75 -6.82
CA ASP A 393 16.67 3.82 -7.62
C ASP A 393 16.25 2.34 -7.40
N ASP A 394 16.74 1.46 -8.27
CA ASP A 394 16.40 0.03 -8.25
C ASP A 394 16.79 -0.66 -6.93
N LYS A 395 17.79 -0.16 -6.22
CA LYS A 395 18.19 -0.66 -4.91
C LYS A 395 17.39 -0.07 -3.76
N ARG A 396 16.52 0.92 -4.03
CA ARG A 396 15.77 1.67 -3.02
C ARG A 396 16.66 2.48 -2.08
N LEU A 397 17.82 2.89 -2.57
CA LEU A 397 18.87 3.57 -1.80
C LEU A 397 18.85 5.09 -2.01
N ASN A 398 18.87 5.56 -3.27
CA ASN A 398 18.87 6.99 -3.58
C ASN A 398 17.47 7.42 -4.02
N PHE A 399 16.95 8.48 -3.43
CA PHE A 399 15.61 8.97 -3.71
C PHE A 399 15.56 10.48 -3.94
N GLN A 400 14.51 10.89 -4.66
CA GLN A 400 14.06 12.26 -4.85
C GLN A 400 12.55 12.31 -4.79
N PHE A 401 11.99 13.04 -3.83
CA PHE A 401 10.54 13.17 -3.67
C PHE A 401 10.12 14.63 -3.72
N GLY A 402 9.11 14.91 -4.54
CA GLY A 402 8.46 16.21 -4.65
C GLY A 402 7.15 16.26 -3.88
N VAL A 403 6.85 17.42 -3.29
CA VAL A 403 5.63 17.66 -2.54
C VAL A 403 4.76 18.72 -3.19
N GLU A 404 3.45 18.67 -2.91
CA GLU A 404 2.50 19.66 -3.42
C GLU A 404 2.72 21.03 -2.76
N ALA A 405 3.01 21.05 -1.46
CA ALA A 405 3.19 22.27 -0.70
C ALA A 405 4.34 22.16 0.32
N ALA A 406 5.04 23.27 0.51
CA ALA A 406 6.09 23.40 1.51
C ALA A 406 5.93 24.74 2.25
N TRP A 407 5.65 24.71 3.54
CA TRP A 407 5.60 25.96 4.34
C TRP A 407 6.95 26.18 4.99
N GLU A 408 7.49 27.40 4.82
CA GLU A 408 8.70 27.82 5.53
C GLU A 408 8.46 27.78 7.05
N ILE A 409 9.46 27.28 7.78
CA ILE A 409 9.53 27.42 9.24
C ILE A 409 10.68 28.38 9.54
N LYS A 410 10.37 29.45 10.26
CA LYS A 410 11.36 30.45 10.70
C LYS A 410 11.09 30.83 12.14
N ASP A 411 12.14 30.75 12.97
CA ASP A 411 12.09 31.04 14.40
C ASP A 411 10.93 30.31 15.11
N GLY A 412 10.74 29.02 14.77
CA GLY A 412 9.71 28.17 15.35
C GLY A 412 8.28 28.49 14.91
N LYS A 413 8.09 29.20 13.81
CA LYS A 413 6.77 29.58 13.31
C LYS A 413 6.58 29.13 11.85
N LYS A 414 5.42 28.58 11.55
CA LYS A 414 4.98 28.31 10.18
C LYS A 414 4.76 29.64 9.45
N GLY A 415 5.49 29.84 8.34
CA GLY A 415 5.46 31.02 7.50
C GLY A 415 4.73 30.78 6.17
N ARG A 416 5.19 31.46 5.11
CA ARG A 416 4.59 31.40 3.78
C ARG A 416 4.75 30.04 3.12
N ILE A 417 3.85 29.75 2.20
CA ILE A 417 3.90 28.57 1.35
C ILE A 417 4.93 28.74 0.21
N HIS A 418 5.58 27.65 -0.17
CA HIS A 418 6.49 27.54 -1.31
C HIS A 418 6.02 26.43 -2.24
N LYS A 419 6.21 26.61 -3.55
CA LYS A 419 5.86 25.63 -4.59
C LYS A 419 7.05 24.83 -5.06
N ASN A 420 6.76 23.69 -5.72
CA ASN A 420 7.71 22.84 -6.42
C ASN A 420 8.87 22.33 -5.55
N ALA A 421 8.64 22.14 -4.27
CA ALA A 421 9.64 21.66 -3.35
C ALA A 421 9.95 20.18 -3.61
N VAL A 422 11.24 19.85 -3.65
CA VAL A 422 11.79 18.51 -3.78
C VAL A 422 12.83 18.30 -2.69
N TYR A 423 12.84 17.13 -2.07
CA TYR A 423 13.92 16.73 -1.17
C TYR A 423 14.56 15.43 -1.65
N THR A 424 15.85 15.30 -1.37
CA THR A 424 16.66 14.17 -1.84
C THR A 424 17.49 13.59 -0.71
N GLY A 425 17.81 12.31 -0.82
CA GLY A 425 18.67 11.68 0.17
C GLY A 425 19.10 10.26 -0.19
N ILE A 426 19.98 9.73 0.65
CA ILE A 426 20.33 8.33 0.70
C ILE A 426 19.58 7.71 1.86
N THR A 427 18.82 6.64 1.61
CA THR A 427 17.85 6.09 2.57
C THR A 427 18.39 5.95 4.01
N PRO A 428 19.52 5.29 4.31
CA PRO A 428 20.00 5.19 5.70
C PRO A 428 20.45 6.54 6.29
N GLU A 429 21.04 7.41 5.48
CA GLU A 429 21.46 8.74 5.95
C GLU A 429 20.24 9.59 6.33
N PHE A 430 19.22 9.59 5.47
CA PHE A 430 17.96 10.28 5.71
C PHE A 430 17.27 9.79 6.99
N TRP A 431 17.08 8.47 7.16
CA TRP A 431 16.44 7.93 8.36
C TRP A 431 17.29 8.09 9.62
N ASN A 432 18.64 8.13 9.52
CA ASN A 432 19.49 8.46 10.64
C ASN A 432 19.40 9.95 11.06
N SER A 433 18.97 10.83 10.16
CA SER A 433 18.74 12.24 10.50
C SER A 433 17.37 12.49 11.16
N CYS A 434 16.52 11.48 11.29
CA CYS A 434 15.24 11.58 12.00
C CYS A 434 15.48 11.73 13.51
N ASP A 435 15.17 12.90 14.07
CA ASP A 435 15.36 13.17 15.50
C ASP A 435 14.06 13.26 16.30
N ALA A 436 12.93 13.35 15.62
CA ALA A 436 11.62 13.48 16.26
C ALA A 436 10.50 12.87 15.42
N VAL A 437 9.58 12.18 16.07
CA VAL A 437 8.33 11.67 15.49
C VAL A 437 7.18 12.14 16.38
N CYS A 438 6.08 12.57 15.77
CA CYS A 438 4.90 12.99 16.50
C CYS A 438 4.19 11.81 17.16
N LYS A 439 3.41 12.10 18.20
CA LYS A 439 2.71 11.12 19.03
C LYS A 439 1.50 10.50 18.32
N LYS A 440 0.91 9.50 18.96
CA LYS A 440 -0.23 8.71 18.44
C LYS A 440 -1.44 9.56 18.03
N SER A 441 -1.69 10.71 18.67
CA SER A 441 -2.80 11.60 18.29
C SER A 441 -2.63 12.26 16.91
N HIS A 442 -1.40 12.31 16.38
CA HIS A 442 -1.09 12.80 15.02
C HIS A 442 -0.84 11.65 14.04
N TRP A 443 -0.90 10.42 14.49
CA TRP A 443 -0.64 9.24 13.70
C TRP A 443 -1.92 8.79 12.99
N HIS A 444 -1.85 8.63 11.67
CA HIS A 444 -2.94 8.17 10.83
C HIS A 444 -2.48 7.01 9.95
N VAL A 445 -3.42 6.15 9.55
CA VAL A 445 -3.18 5.04 8.63
C VAL A 445 -3.59 5.45 7.22
N TRP A 446 -2.62 5.74 6.38
CA TRP A 446 -2.81 6.23 5.03
C TRP A 446 -2.95 5.07 4.05
N GLY A 447 -4.10 4.91 3.44
CA GLY A 447 -4.36 3.87 2.45
C GLY A 447 -3.80 4.21 1.07
N LEU A 448 -3.17 3.22 0.43
CA LEU A 448 -2.62 3.30 -0.91
C LEU A 448 -3.14 2.15 -1.76
N PRO A 449 -4.08 2.40 -2.71
CA PRO A 449 -4.78 1.34 -3.44
C PRO A 449 -4.02 0.81 -4.66
N ASN A 450 -2.88 1.39 -5.03
CA ASN A 450 -2.24 1.17 -6.33
C ASN A 450 -0.76 0.76 -6.24
N CYS A 451 -0.37 0.01 -5.22
CA CYS A 451 1.00 -0.51 -5.14
C CYS A 451 1.25 -1.61 -6.17
N GLY A 452 2.11 -1.36 -7.15
CA GLY A 452 2.43 -2.28 -8.23
C GLY A 452 3.67 -3.15 -7.94
N LYS A 453 3.65 -4.43 -8.35
CA LYS A 453 4.79 -5.37 -8.32
C LYS A 453 4.57 -6.53 -9.27
N GLY A 454 5.66 -7.19 -9.68
CA GLY A 454 5.63 -8.42 -10.46
C GLY A 454 5.55 -8.19 -11.98
N GLU A 455 5.86 -9.24 -12.72
CA GLU A 455 5.78 -9.26 -14.19
C GLU A 455 5.10 -10.55 -14.64
N PRO A 456 3.82 -10.48 -15.13
CA PRO A 456 3.01 -9.27 -15.32
C PRO A 456 2.64 -8.58 -14.02
N MET A 457 2.46 -7.25 -14.08
CA MET A 457 2.20 -6.42 -12.91
C MET A 457 0.95 -6.86 -12.16
N GLN A 458 1.03 -6.87 -10.84
CA GLN A 458 -0.06 -7.08 -9.90
C GLN A 458 -0.18 -5.86 -8.97
N THR A 459 -1.40 -5.41 -8.75
CA THR A 459 -1.71 -4.34 -7.81
C THR A 459 -2.06 -4.91 -6.44
N ALA A 460 -1.59 -4.26 -5.39
CA ALA A 460 -2.04 -4.56 -4.02
C ALA A 460 -2.48 -3.28 -3.32
N HIS A 461 -3.54 -3.41 -2.54
CA HIS A 461 -3.99 -2.41 -1.61
C HIS A 461 -3.17 -2.54 -0.33
N VAL A 462 -2.51 -1.47 0.09
CA VAL A 462 -1.63 -1.41 1.25
C VAL A 462 -1.91 -0.15 2.05
N ALA A 463 -1.41 -0.05 3.28
CA ALA A 463 -1.48 1.20 4.02
C ALA A 463 -0.20 1.46 4.82
N HIS A 464 -0.08 2.67 5.33
CA HIS A 464 1.08 3.09 6.09
C HIS A 464 0.67 3.97 7.24
N GLY A 465 0.87 3.48 8.46
CA GLY A 465 0.71 4.28 9.65
C GLY A 465 1.85 5.25 9.80
N ALA A 466 1.56 6.56 9.86
CA ALA A 466 2.58 7.57 10.01
C ALA A 466 2.04 8.82 10.71
N ALA A 467 2.90 9.43 11.52
CA ALA A 467 2.73 10.76 12.09
C ALA A 467 3.77 11.70 11.46
N PRO A 468 3.61 13.03 11.56
CA PRO A 468 4.66 13.96 11.17
C PRO A 468 5.98 13.64 11.86
N ALA A 469 7.08 13.74 11.10
CA ALA A 469 8.42 13.46 11.59
C ALA A 469 9.41 14.52 11.12
N ARG A 470 10.44 14.81 11.94
CA ARG A 470 11.49 15.77 11.63
C ARG A 470 12.77 15.07 11.23
N PHE A 471 13.37 15.58 10.15
CA PHE A 471 14.65 15.15 9.60
C PHE A 471 15.62 16.34 9.54
N ARG A 472 16.83 16.18 10.05
CA ARG A 472 17.82 17.25 10.14
C ARG A 472 18.72 17.29 8.92
N ASN A 473 19.10 18.49 8.50
CA ASN A 473 20.10 18.73 7.47
C ASN A 473 19.82 18.00 6.15
N VAL A 474 18.60 18.06 5.68
CA VAL A 474 18.19 17.44 4.40
C VAL A 474 18.35 18.45 3.26
N LYS A 475 18.80 17.97 2.10
CA LYS A 475 18.87 18.78 0.88
C LYS A 475 17.47 18.96 0.30
N VAL A 476 17.07 20.22 0.12
CA VAL A 476 15.85 20.62 -0.60
C VAL A 476 16.20 21.46 -1.81
N GLY A 477 15.30 21.51 -2.78
CA GLY A 477 15.45 22.30 -4.00
C GLY A 477 14.16 22.36 -4.79
N VAL A 478 14.28 22.65 -6.07
CA VAL A 478 13.15 22.78 -7.01
C VAL A 478 13.12 21.57 -7.94
N SER A 479 11.94 21.02 -8.21
CA SER A 479 11.74 20.13 -9.36
C SER A 479 12.01 20.93 -10.63
N ARG A 480 13.00 20.50 -11.43
CA ARG A 480 13.29 21.05 -12.74
C ARG A 480 12.45 20.38 -13.82
#